data_5460019f6603c38e12e76defb42b4751
#
_entry.id   5460019f6603c38e12e76defb42b4751
#
_cell.length_a   1.000
_cell.length_b   1.000
_cell.length_c   1.000
_cell.angle_alpha   90.00
_cell.angle_beta   90.00
_cell.angle_gamma   90.00
#
_symmetry.space_group_name_H-M   'P 1'
#
loop_
_entity.id
_entity.type
_entity.pdbx_description
1 polymer ?
#
loop_
_entity_poly.entity_id
_entity_poly.type
_entity_poly.pdbx_seq_one_letter_code
_entity_poly.pdbx_strand_id
1 'polypeptide(L)'
;MKTLIVVLGPTGVGKTELCLSLAEHLSIPIINADSRQIFAELPIGTAAPTAEQQQRVKHYFVGNHHIEDYYSAAQYEADVMNLLEEDVFKNHDVALLTGGSMMYIDAVCKGIDDIPTVRDDIRTWMKQRLEDEGLEALVEELHQMDPEHWAIVDKKNPRRVVHALEICHQTGKTYTSFRVAEKKQRPFRIIKIGLNRDRAELYERINQRVLMMMEDGLETEARSVYPHKGLTALRTVGYKEMFAYFDGEIDKDEAIRQIQSHSREYMRKQLTWFKRDAEIHWYHPDQQDEIIRFIDEEI
;
A
#
# COMPACT_ATOMS: atom_id res chain seq x y z
N MET A 1 -3.39 21.61 18.68
CA MET A 1 -4.26 20.57 18.07
C MET A 1 -3.33 19.49 17.52
N LYS A 2 -3.61 18.20 17.75
CA LYS A 2 -2.76 17.12 17.22
C LYS A 2 -2.71 17.17 15.69
N THR A 3 -1.54 16.92 15.12
CA THR A 3 -1.30 17.03 13.66
C THR A 3 -0.65 15.76 13.11
N LEU A 4 -1.22 15.21 12.04
CA LEU A 4 -0.62 14.10 11.27
C LEU A 4 0.01 14.68 10.00
N ILE A 5 1.32 14.60 9.89
CA ILE A 5 2.06 14.90 8.66
C ILE A 5 2.07 13.63 7.82
N VAL A 6 1.68 13.72 6.56
CA VAL A 6 1.66 12.62 5.61
C VAL A 6 2.61 12.90 4.46
N VAL A 7 3.76 12.22 4.44
CA VAL A 7 4.71 12.29 3.32
C VAL A 7 4.44 11.15 2.36
N LEU A 8 3.95 11.49 1.19
CA LEU A 8 3.56 10.54 0.17
C LEU A 8 4.26 10.79 -1.18
N GLY A 9 4.20 9.82 -2.05
CA GLY A 9 4.79 9.93 -3.38
C GLY A 9 5.12 8.56 -3.96
N PRO A 10 5.50 8.51 -5.24
CA PRO A 10 5.74 7.26 -5.92
C PRO A 10 6.98 6.52 -5.40
N THR A 11 7.06 5.23 -5.73
CA THR A 11 8.29 4.46 -5.50
C THR A 11 9.48 5.10 -6.23
N GLY A 12 10.66 5.07 -5.63
CA GLY A 12 11.88 5.64 -6.21
C GLY A 12 12.03 7.16 -6.02
N VAL A 13 11.04 7.88 -5.49
CA VAL A 13 11.10 9.36 -5.40
C VAL A 13 12.07 9.89 -4.34
N GLY A 14 12.38 9.13 -3.29
CA GLY A 14 13.30 9.55 -2.22
C GLY A 14 12.63 9.89 -0.89
N LYS A 15 11.47 9.31 -0.58
CA LYS A 15 10.75 9.53 0.69
C LYS A 15 11.57 9.21 1.93
N THR A 16 12.33 8.12 1.90
CA THR A 16 12.97 7.55 3.10
C THR A 16 13.89 8.54 3.79
N GLU A 17 14.84 9.14 3.07
CA GLU A 17 15.80 10.08 3.67
C GLU A 17 15.12 11.35 4.18
N LEU A 18 14.18 11.91 3.41
CA LEU A 18 13.40 13.06 3.88
C LEU A 18 12.64 12.73 5.17
N CYS A 19 12.00 11.58 5.23
CA CYS A 19 11.22 11.20 6.41
C CYS A 19 12.10 10.93 7.63
N LEU A 20 13.29 10.35 7.45
CA LEU A 20 14.27 10.22 8.53
C LEU A 20 14.71 11.58 9.06
N SER A 21 15.06 12.51 8.17
CA SER A 21 15.46 13.87 8.57
C SER A 21 14.32 14.63 9.27
N LEU A 22 13.09 14.52 8.78
CA LEU A 22 11.91 15.11 9.42
C LEU A 22 11.65 14.52 10.80
N ALA A 23 11.72 13.20 10.91
CA ALA A 23 11.48 12.49 12.16
C ALA A 23 12.55 12.82 13.22
N GLU A 24 13.82 12.94 12.81
CA GLU A 24 14.91 13.40 13.65
C GLU A 24 14.72 14.86 14.09
N HIS A 25 14.36 15.75 13.14
CA HIS A 25 14.09 17.18 13.42
C HIS A 25 12.98 17.37 14.45
N LEU A 26 11.88 16.63 14.27
CA LEU A 26 10.70 16.72 15.13
C LEU A 26 10.76 15.81 16.37
N SER A 27 11.79 14.95 16.45
CA SER A 27 11.94 13.94 17.51
C SER A 27 10.73 13.02 17.64
N ILE A 28 10.18 12.53 16.52
CA ILE A 28 8.98 11.69 16.45
C ILE A 28 9.24 10.37 15.70
N PRO A 29 8.46 9.33 15.96
CA PRO A 29 8.55 8.07 15.20
C PRO A 29 7.93 8.21 13.80
N ILE A 30 8.28 7.27 12.92
CA ILE A 30 7.71 7.10 11.59
C ILE A 30 6.63 6.01 11.61
N ILE A 31 5.47 6.29 11.06
CA ILE A 31 4.39 5.33 10.79
C ILE A 31 4.45 4.97 9.31
N ASN A 32 4.79 3.73 9.00
CA ASN A 32 4.95 3.28 7.61
C ASN A 32 3.60 2.91 6.99
N ALA A 33 3.29 3.49 5.83
CA ALA A 33 2.09 3.26 5.03
C ALA A 33 2.40 2.51 3.73
N ASP A 34 3.19 1.44 3.82
CA ASP A 34 3.44 0.53 2.71
C ASP A 34 2.90 -0.87 3.02
N SER A 35 1.96 -1.33 2.19
CA SER A 35 1.24 -2.60 2.39
C SER A 35 2.08 -3.86 2.10
N ARG A 36 3.36 -3.71 1.77
CA ARG A 36 4.28 -4.81 1.52
C ARG A 36 5.45 -4.82 2.49
N GLN A 37 5.90 -3.65 2.92
CA GLN A 37 6.98 -3.52 3.91
C GLN A 37 6.57 -3.99 5.32
N ILE A 38 5.29 -4.26 5.56
CA ILE A 38 4.81 -4.84 6.81
C ILE A 38 5.22 -6.29 6.99
N PHE A 39 5.55 -7.03 5.90
CA PHE A 39 5.89 -8.45 5.96
C PHE A 39 7.37 -8.66 6.23
N ALA A 40 7.67 -9.43 7.28
CA ALA A 40 9.03 -9.67 7.77
C ALA A 40 9.91 -10.40 6.74
N GLU A 41 9.33 -11.23 5.88
CA GLU A 41 10.03 -12.05 4.90
C GLU A 41 10.38 -11.29 3.62
N LEU A 42 9.93 -10.04 3.46
CA LEU A 42 10.02 -9.32 2.19
C LEU A 42 10.82 -8.00 2.27
N PRO A 43 11.95 -7.90 3.01
CA PRO A 43 12.65 -6.64 3.20
C PRO A 43 13.31 -6.10 1.93
N ILE A 44 13.90 -6.95 1.08
CA ILE A 44 14.67 -6.52 -0.09
C ILE A 44 13.73 -6.12 -1.23
N GLY A 45 12.84 -7.00 -1.64
CA GLY A 45 11.95 -6.76 -2.79
C GLY A 45 10.92 -5.66 -2.57
N THR A 46 10.67 -5.27 -1.32
CA THR A 46 9.83 -4.13 -0.97
C THR A 46 10.62 -2.86 -0.68
N ALA A 47 11.96 -2.97 -0.59
CA ALA A 47 12.86 -1.94 -0.11
C ALA A 47 12.40 -1.35 1.24
N ALA A 48 12.15 -2.23 2.20
CA ALA A 48 11.82 -1.84 3.56
C ALA A 48 12.97 -1.05 4.19
N PRO A 49 12.70 -0.19 5.18
CA PRO A 49 13.73 0.50 5.93
C PRO A 49 14.76 -0.48 6.51
N THR A 50 16.04 -0.19 6.29
CA THR A 50 17.15 -1.02 6.78
C THR A 50 17.22 -1.01 8.30
N ALA A 51 17.94 -1.99 8.89
CA ALA A 51 18.17 -2.02 10.33
C ALA A 51 18.87 -0.73 10.83
N GLU A 52 19.79 -0.15 10.06
CA GLU A 52 20.44 1.12 10.38
C GLU A 52 19.43 2.28 10.40
N GLN A 53 18.55 2.37 9.40
CA GLN A 53 17.50 3.39 9.33
C GLN A 53 16.51 3.25 10.49
N GLN A 54 16.16 2.02 10.87
CA GLN A 54 15.27 1.75 12.01
C GLN A 54 15.96 2.03 13.36
N GLN A 55 17.28 1.96 13.44
CA GLN A 55 18.04 2.38 14.64
C GLN A 55 18.10 3.90 14.78
N ARG A 56 18.15 4.66 13.67
CA ARG A 56 18.11 6.14 13.70
C ARG A 56 16.77 6.66 14.21
N VAL A 57 15.68 6.10 13.71
CA VAL A 57 14.32 6.51 14.04
C VAL A 57 13.43 5.27 14.21
N LYS A 58 12.60 5.26 15.24
CA LYS A 58 11.62 4.19 15.44
C LYS A 58 10.60 4.17 14.30
N HIS A 59 10.42 3.00 13.69
CA HIS A 59 9.40 2.76 12.66
C HIS A 59 8.31 1.83 13.20
N TYR A 60 7.07 2.16 12.90
CA TYR A 60 5.92 1.27 13.09
C TYR A 60 5.48 0.70 11.74
N PHE A 61 4.91 -0.48 11.75
CA PHE A 61 4.41 -1.20 10.56
C PHE A 61 5.49 -1.54 9.53
N VAL A 62 6.64 -1.99 10.02
CA VAL A 62 7.74 -2.53 9.21
C VAL A 62 8.08 -3.91 9.73
N GLY A 63 7.96 -4.95 8.91
CA GLY A 63 8.31 -6.34 9.24
C GLY A 63 7.60 -6.91 10.48
N ASN A 64 6.41 -6.43 10.80
CA ASN A 64 5.65 -6.80 11.98
C ASN A 64 4.51 -7.80 11.71
N HIS A 65 4.38 -8.27 10.48
CA HIS A 65 3.48 -9.32 10.03
C HIS A 65 4.23 -10.39 9.24
N HIS A 66 3.64 -11.57 9.12
CA HIS A 66 4.12 -12.66 8.27
C HIS A 66 3.30 -12.76 6.99
N ILE A 67 3.88 -13.35 5.93
CA ILE A 67 3.23 -13.46 4.60
C ILE A 67 1.92 -14.25 4.61
N GLU A 68 1.71 -15.11 5.60
CA GLU A 68 0.48 -15.86 5.82
C GLU A 68 -0.63 -15.02 6.48
N ASP A 69 -0.27 -13.91 7.13
CA ASP A 69 -1.23 -13.10 7.85
C ASP A 69 -2.18 -12.40 6.87
N TYR A 70 -3.46 -12.41 7.20
CA TYR A 70 -4.42 -11.57 6.51
C TYR A 70 -4.37 -10.16 7.10
N TYR A 71 -3.98 -9.20 6.30
CA TYR A 71 -3.94 -7.80 6.72
C TYR A 71 -4.50 -6.87 5.65
N SER A 72 -5.56 -6.15 5.99
CA SER A 72 -6.32 -5.28 5.09
C SER A 72 -6.09 -3.80 5.37
N ALA A 73 -6.53 -2.93 4.45
CA ALA A 73 -6.48 -1.49 4.66
C ALA A 73 -7.38 -1.05 5.84
N ALA A 74 -8.46 -1.77 6.12
CA ALA A 74 -9.33 -1.49 7.27
C ALA A 74 -8.65 -1.85 8.60
N GLN A 75 -7.95 -2.98 8.66
CA GLN A 75 -7.14 -3.33 9.83
C GLN A 75 -6.01 -2.32 10.03
N TYR A 76 -5.31 -1.94 8.95
CA TYR A 76 -4.28 -0.92 9.01
C TYR A 76 -4.83 0.42 9.54
N GLU A 77 -6.00 0.89 9.05
CA GLU A 77 -6.65 2.08 9.58
C GLU A 77 -6.89 1.96 11.10
N ALA A 78 -7.50 0.87 11.53
CA ALA A 78 -7.82 0.65 12.94
C ALA A 78 -6.56 0.65 13.82
N ASP A 79 -5.51 -0.07 13.39
CA ASP A 79 -4.26 -0.16 14.13
C ASP A 79 -3.50 1.16 14.19
N VAL A 80 -3.49 1.93 13.08
CA VAL A 80 -2.87 3.27 13.07
C VAL A 80 -3.65 4.25 13.93
N MET A 81 -4.98 4.24 13.89
CA MET A 81 -5.81 5.11 14.73
C MET A 81 -5.58 4.80 16.21
N ASN A 82 -5.54 3.51 16.58
CA ASN A 82 -5.23 3.09 17.94
C ASN A 82 -3.80 3.49 18.36
N LEU A 83 -2.80 3.29 17.49
CA LEU A 83 -1.42 3.72 17.74
C LEU A 83 -1.32 5.23 17.98
N LEU A 84 -2.00 6.03 17.17
CA LEU A 84 -2.02 7.48 17.31
C LEU A 84 -2.64 7.90 18.65
N GLU A 85 -3.75 7.29 19.04
CA GLU A 85 -4.47 7.62 20.27
C GLU A 85 -3.74 7.15 21.52
N GLU A 86 -3.26 5.89 21.51
CA GLU A 86 -2.76 5.23 22.72
C GLU A 86 -1.26 5.45 22.97
N ASP A 87 -0.48 5.80 21.95
CA ASP A 87 0.97 6.01 22.09
C ASP A 87 1.44 7.35 21.52
N VAL A 88 1.37 7.53 20.19
CA VAL A 88 2.07 8.66 19.55
C VAL A 88 1.56 10.00 20.02
N PHE A 89 0.25 10.24 20.02
CA PHE A 89 -0.33 11.51 20.45
C PHE A 89 -0.40 11.71 21.95
N LYS A 90 -0.11 10.69 22.75
CA LYS A 90 0.12 10.87 24.19
C LYS A 90 1.49 11.50 24.48
N ASN A 91 2.47 11.21 23.63
CA ASN A 91 3.86 11.61 23.83
C ASN A 91 4.28 12.79 22.92
N HIS A 92 3.58 13.02 21.80
CA HIS A 92 3.90 14.03 20.79
C HIS A 92 2.65 14.79 20.35
N ASP A 93 2.80 16.04 19.92
CA ASP A 93 1.72 16.80 19.29
C ASP A 93 1.63 16.56 17.78
N VAL A 94 2.69 15.98 17.22
CA VAL A 94 2.83 15.69 15.78
C VAL A 94 3.13 14.23 15.59
N ALA A 95 2.60 13.64 14.50
CA ALA A 95 2.91 12.30 14.02
C ALA A 95 3.32 12.34 12.54
N LEU A 96 4.19 11.43 12.11
CA LEU A 96 4.65 11.31 10.72
C LEU A 96 4.22 9.98 10.12
N LEU A 97 3.37 10.04 9.09
CA LEU A 97 2.97 8.90 8.27
C LEU A 97 3.68 8.99 6.90
N THR A 98 4.30 7.93 6.44
CA THR A 98 4.92 7.91 5.11
C THR A 98 4.71 6.60 4.38
N GLY A 99 4.57 6.67 3.06
CA GLY A 99 4.46 5.46 2.25
C GLY A 99 4.06 5.72 0.79
N GLY A 100 3.86 4.61 0.09
CA GLY A 100 3.42 4.60 -1.29
C GLY A 100 2.12 3.84 -1.52
N SER A 101 1.55 3.19 -0.50
CA SER A 101 0.31 2.43 -0.62
C SER A 101 -0.89 3.35 -0.54
N MET A 102 -1.45 3.67 -1.70
CA MET A 102 -2.55 4.61 -1.88
C MET A 102 -3.74 4.33 -0.95
N MET A 103 -4.14 3.06 -0.88
CA MET A 103 -5.28 2.65 -0.04
C MET A 103 -5.00 2.78 1.45
N TYR A 104 -3.76 2.55 1.92
CA TYR A 104 -3.39 2.71 3.31
C TYR A 104 -3.40 4.18 3.72
N ILE A 105 -2.84 5.05 2.88
CA ILE A 105 -2.84 6.49 3.11
C ILE A 105 -4.29 7.03 3.12
N ASP A 106 -5.10 6.65 2.12
CA ASP A 106 -6.51 7.07 2.07
C ASP A 106 -7.32 6.54 3.26
N ALA A 107 -7.08 5.30 3.70
CA ALA A 107 -7.73 4.72 4.86
C ALA A 107 -7.46 5.55 6.14
N VAL A 108 -6.21 5.92 6.38
CA VAL A 108 -5.87 6.77 7.55
C VAL A 108 -6.39 8.20 7.39
N CYS A 109 -6.27 8.81 6.20
CA CYS A 109 -6.64 10.21 6.00
C CYS A 109 -8.16 10.45 5.89
N LYS A 110 -8.87 9.54 5.21
CA LYS A 110 -10.27 9.73 4.82
C LYS A 110 -11.23 8.75 5.52
N GLY A 111 -10.67 7.66 6.04
CA GLY A 111 -11.43 6.51 6.50
C GLY A 111 -11.76 5.54 5.39
N ILE A 112 -12.04 4.31 5.76
CA ILE A 112 -12.55 3.28 4.88
C ILE A 112 -13.94 2.84 5.36
N ASP A 113 -14.80 2.45 4.43
CA ASP A 113 -16.10 1.93 4.77
C ASP A 113 -16.00 0.67 5.64
N ASP A 114 -16.91 0.52 6.61
CA ASP A 114 -16.93 -0.62 7.53
C ASP A 114 -17.51 -1.87 6.84
N ILE A 115 -16.78 -2.35 5.83
CA ILE A 115 -17.13 -3.56 5.10
C ILE A 115 -16.69 -4.77 5.94
N PRO A 116 -17.59 -5.73 6.23
CA PRO A 116 -17.24 -6.90 7.02
C PRO A 116 -16.09 -7.71 6.41
N THR A 117 -15.20 -8.21 7.27
CA THR A 117 -14.16 -9.14 6.82
C THR A 117 -14.81 -10.41 6.28
N VAL A 118 -14.39 -10.81 5.08
CA VAL A 118 -14.88 -12.05 4.45
C VAL A 118 -14.32 -13.26 5.17
N ARG A 119 -15.20 -14.19 5.57
CA ARG A 119 -14.82 -15.47 6.17
C ARG A 119 -14.11 -16.36 5.16
N ASP A 120 -13.20 -17.19 5.63
CA ASP A 120 -12.39 -18.06 4.76
C ASP A 120 -13.22 -19.11 4.01
N ASP A 121 -14.30 -19.60 4.61
CA ASP A 121 -15.23 -20.54 3.96
C ASP A 121 -15.92 -19.89 2.74
N ILE A 122 -16.41 -18.67 2.90
CA ILE A 122 -17.05 -17.90 1.80
C ILE A 122 -16.02 -17.58 0.71
N ARG A 123 -14.82 -17.15 1.10
CA ARG A 123 -13.74 -16.83 0.16
C ARG A 123 -13.32 -18.04 -0.68
N THR A 124 -13.17 -19.19 -0.03
CA THR A 124 -12.80 -20.45 -0.70
C THR A 124 -13.91 -20.88 -1.64
N TRP A 125 -15.15 -20.81 -1.20
CA TRP A 125 -16.33 -21.14 -2.01
C TRP A 125 -16.45 -20.25 -3.24
N MET A 126 -16.32 -18.92 -3.08
CA MET A 126 -16.42 -17.99 -4.21
C MET A 126 -15.27 -18.12 -5.20
N LYS A 127 -14.06 -18.46 -4.70
CA LYS A 127 -12.93 -18.77 -5.59
C LYS A 127 -13.23 -20.00 -6.44
N GLN A 128 -13.76 -21.07 -5.85
CA GLN A 128 -14.16 -22.28 -6.59
C GLN A 128 -15.24 -21.97 -7.62
N ARG A 129 -16.25 -21.19 -7.26
CA ARG A 129 -17.30 -20.77 -8.19
C ARG A 129 -16.75 -19.97 -9.39
N LEU A 130 -15.78 -19.09 -9.16
CA LEU A 130 -15.13 -18.35 -10.25
C LEU A 130 -14.40 -19.31 -11.23
N GLU A 131 -13.79 -20.39 -10.71
CA GLU A 131 -13.12 -21.40 -11.52
C GLU A 131 -14.12 -22.28 -12.30
N ASP A 132 -15.24 -22.65 -11.67
CA ASP A 132 -16.22 -23.58 -12.25
C ASP A 132 -17.24 -22.89 -13.18
N GLU A 133 -17.74 -21.72 -12.80
CA GLU A 133 -18.84 -21.00 -13.48
C GLU A 133 -18.33 -19.86 -14.38
N GLY A 134 -17.14 -19.36 -14.12
CA GLY A 134 -16.55 -18.24 -14.84
C GLY A 134 -17.04 -16.86 -14.37
N LEU A 135 -16.36 -15.82 -14.84
CA LEU A 135 -16.62 -14.44 -14.40
C LEU A 135 -18.01 -13.93 -14.87
N GLU A 136 -18.44 -14.31 -16.06
CA GLU A 136 -19.69 -13.81 -16.65
C GLU A 136 -20.91 -14.21 -15.81
N ALA A 137 -20.98 -15.46 -15.34
CA ALA A 137 -22.03 -15.94 -14.46
C ALA A 137 -22.09 -15.14 -13.14
N LEU A 138 -20.92 -14.87 -12.54
CA LEU A 138 -20.83 -14.09 -11.31
C LEU A 138 -21.18 -12.62 -11.52
N VAL A 139 -20.91 -12.05 -12.68
CA VAL A 139 -21.35 -10.68 -13.03
C VAL A 139 -22.84 -10.59 -13.13
N GLU A 140 -23.51 -11.60 -13.71
CA GLU A 140 -24.97 -11.65 -13.79
C GLU A 140 -25.61 -11.84 -12.41
N GLU A 141 -25.05 -12.68 -11.57
CA GLU A 141 -25.49 -12.84 -10.18
C GLU A 141 -25.35 -11.51 -9.39
N LEU A 142 -24.25 -10.80 -9.57
CA LEU A 142 -24.06 -9.50 -8.93
C LEU A 142 -25.11 -8.49 -9.41
N HIS A 143 -25.53 -8.53 -10.68
CA HIS A 143 -26.61 -7.71 -11.20
C HIS A 143 -27.93 -7.95 -10.45
N GLN A 144 -28.21 -9.21 -10.10
CA GLN A 144 -29.43 -9.57 -9.37
C GLN A 144 -29.34 -9.20 -7.88
N MET A 145 -28.18 -9.40 -7.26
CA MET A 145 -28.00 -9.18 -5.81
C MET A 145 -27.75 -7.72 -5.45
N ASP A 146 -27.02 -6.98 -6.28
CA ASP A 146 -26.64 -5.57 -6.06
C ASP A 146 -26.56 -4.80 -7.39
N PRO A 147 -27.71 -4.43 -7.98
CA PRO A 147 -27.74 -3.68 -9.24
C PRO A 147 -26.99 -2.35 -9.22
N GLU A 148 -26.95 -1.68 -8.06
CA GLU A 148 -26.25 -0.40 -7.91
C GLU A 148 -24.75 -0.58 -8.02
N HIS A 149 -24.19 -1.58 -7.32
CA HIS A 149 -22.76 -1.89 -7.44
C HIS A 149 -22.41 -2.43 -8.82
N TRP A 150 -23.26 -3.29 -9.38
CA TRP A 150 -23.08 -3.81 -10.74
C TRP A 150 -22.98 -2.71 -11.79
N ALA A 151 -23.74 -1.61 -11.64
CA ALA A 151 -23.72 -0.49 -12.58
C ALA A 151 -22.37 0.24 -12.63
N ILE A 152 -21.59 0.23 -11.53
CA ILE A 152 -20.37 1.01 -11.37
C ILE A 152 -19.08 0.16 -11.30
N VAL A 153 -19.19 -1.14 -10.99
CA VAL A 153 -18.03 -2.02 -10.87
C VAL A 153 -17.42 -2.30 -12.24
N ASP A 154 -16.09 -2.40 -12.27
CA ASP A 154 -15.38 -2.95 -13.42
C ASP A 154 -15.67 -4.44 -13.55
N LYS A 155 -16.58 -4.80 -14.44
CA LYS A 155 -17.06 -6.16 -14.69
C LYS A 155 -15.97 -7.10 -15.23
N LYS A 156 -14.86 -6.55 -15.76
CA LYS A 156 -13.70 -7.32 -16.21
C LYS A 156 -12.71 -7.61 -15.08
N ASN A 157 -12.97 -7.09 -13.89
CA ASN A 157 -12.13 -7.30 -12.72
C ASN A 157 -12.73 -8.38 -11.80
N PRO A 158 -12.29 -9.65 -11.89
CA PRO A 158 -12.88 -10.74 -11.12
C PRO A 158 -12.78 -10.50 -9.62
N ARG A 159 -11.70 -9.86 -9.14
CA ARG A 159 -11.53 -9.60 -7.70
C ARG A 159 -12.61 -8.67 -7.15
N ARG A 160 -13.00 -7.64 -7.90
CA ARG A 160 -14.04 -6.69 -7.47
C ARG A 160 -15.41 -7.31 -7.48
N VAL A 161 -15.72 -8.09 -8.53
CA VAL A 161 -17.00 -8.80 -8.67
C VAL A 161 -17.13 -9.85 -7.56
N VAL A 162 -16.12 -10.69 -7.39
CA VAL A 162 -16.08 -11.75 -6.37
C VAL A 162 -16.23 -11.14 -4.98
N HIS A 163 -15.44 -10.11 -4.66
CA HIS A 163 -15.49 -9.49 -3.33
C HIS A 163 -16.88 -8.92 -2.99
N ALA A 164 -17.53 -8.30 -3.94
CA ALA A 164 -18.91 -7.81 -3.72
C ALA A 164 -19.88 -8.95 -3.43
N LEU A 165 -19.79 -10.05 -4.19
CA LEU A 165 -20.63 -11.24 -3.97
C LEU A 165 -20.31 -11.93 -2.63
N GLU A 166 -19.03 -12.02 -2.25
CA GLU A 166 -18.62 -12.55 -0.94
C GLU A 166 -19.35 -11.83 0.20
N ILE A 167 -19.39 -10.50 0.14
CA ILE A 167 -20.11 -9.69 1.14
C ILE A 167 -21.61 -9.91 1.06
N CYS A 168 -22.18 -9.92 -0.13
CA CYS A 168 -23.62 -10.17 -0.31
C CYS A 168 -24.04 -11.53 0.26
N HIS A 169 -23.30 -12.59 -0.06
CA HIS A 169 -23.59 -13.95 0.44
C HIS A 169 -23.38 -14.10 1.94
N GLN A 170 -22.32 -13.50 2.47
CA GLN A 170 -22.00 -13.59 3.90
C GLN A 170 -23.02 -12.86 4.76
N THR A 171 -23.52 -11.72 4.29
CA THR A 171 -24.31 -10.80 5.13
C THR A 171 -25.82 -10.81 4.80
N GLY A 172 -26.20 -11.29 3.63
CA GLY A 172 -27.54 -11.16 3.09
C GLY A 172 -27.94 -9.71 2.71
N LYS A 173 -26.95 -8.78 2.67
CA LYS A 173 -27.14 -7.37 2.31
C LYS A 173 -26.36 -7.06 1.04
N THR A 174 -26.74 -5.99 0.34
CA THR A 174 -25.99 -5.50 -0.81
C THR A 174 -24.62 -4.98 -0.39
N TYR A 175 -23.62 -5.14 -1.24
CA TYR A 175 -22.29 -4.52 -1.02
C TYR A 175 -22.40 -3.00 -0.97
N THR A 176 -23.29 -2.42 -1.78
CA THR A 176 -23.59 -0.99 -1.79
C THR A 176 -24.03 -0.47 -0.42
N SER A 177 -24.79 -1.25 0.35
CA SER A 177 -25.25 -0.84 1.69
C SER A 177 -24.13 -0.59 2.70
N PHE A 178 -22.95 -1.15 2.48
CA PHE A 178 -21.74 -0.92 3.29
C PHE A 178 -20.86 0.22 2.75
N ARG A 179 -21.14 0.70 1.53
CA ARG A 179 -20.38 1.79 0.91
C ARG A 179 -21.02 3.14 1.21
N VAL A 180 -20.77 3.64 2.39
CA VAL A 180 -21.32 4.93 2.83
C VAL A 180 -20.61 6.10 2.15
N ALA A 181 -19.36 5.89 1.70
CA ALA A 181 -18.50 6.87 1.02
C ALA A 181 -18.34 8.20 1.79
N GLU A 182 -18.69 8.24 3.08
CA GLU A 182 -18.48 9.42 3.92
C GLU A 182 -17.05 9.45 4.43
N LYS A 183 -16.42 10.61 4.28
CA LYS A 183 -15.11 10.83 4.90
C LYS A 183 -15.29 10.83 6.41
N LYS A 184 -14.63 9.89 7.10
CA LYS A 184 -14.59 9.86 8.55
C LYS A 184 -13.88 11.13 9.05
N GLN A 185 -14.47 11.86 9.97
CA GLN A 185 -13.80 12.99 10.61
C GLN A 185 -12.65 12.47 11.48
N ARG A 186 -11.47 13.06 11.31
CA ARG A 186 -10.31 12.73 12.12
C ARG A 186 -10.17 13.68 13.30
N PRO A 187 -9.80 13.18 14.50
CA PRO A 187 -9.64 14.04 15.69
C PRO A 187 -8.32 14.83 15.65
N PHE A 188 -7.67 14.94 14.51
CA PHE A 188 -6.41 15.63 14.27
C PHE A 188 -6.39 16.33 12.91
N ARG A 189 -5.54 17.33 12.79
CA ARG A 189 -5.26 17.99 11.52
C ARG A 189 -4.37 17.11 10.65
N ILE A 190 -4.53 17.16 9.32
CA ILE A 190 -3.71 16.44 8.36
C ILE A 190 -3.01 17.43 7.45
N ILE A 191 -1.68 17.31 7.35
CA ILE A 191 -0.83 18.06 6.42
C ILE A 191 -0.25 17.06 5.43
N LYS A 192 -0.48 17.26 4.13
CA LYS A 192 -0.04 16.31 3.09
C LYS A 192 1.09 16.90 2.27
N ILE A 193 2.25 16.26 2.30
CA ILE A 193 3.44 16.57 1.50
C ILE A 193 3.60 15.51 0.42
N GLY A 194 3.47 15.92 -0.83
CA GLY A 194 3.68 15.08 -1.99
C GLY A 194 5.09 15.26 -2.55
N LEU A 195 5.81 14.16 -2.77
CA LEU A 195 7.11 14.21 -3.43
C LEU A 195 6.98 13.78 -4.88
N ASN A 196 7.63 14.54 -5.77
CA ASN A 196 7.70 14.20 -7.19
C ASN A 196 9.07 14.60 -7.76
N ARG A 197 9.48 13.95 -8.83
CA ARG A 197 10.66 14.23 -9.66
C ARG A 197 10.29 14.13 -11.12
N ASP A 198 11.16 14.58 -11.99
CA ASP A 198 10.99 14.35 -13.43
C ASP A 198 10.84 12.88 -13.75
N ARG A 199 10.00 12.58 -14.74
CA ARG A 199 9.68 11.20 -15.11
C ARG A 199 10.89 10.39 -15.55
N ALA A 200 11.82 11.02 -16.28
CA ALA A 200 13.04 10.37 -16.73
C ALA A 200 13.94 9.99 -15.54
N GLU A 201 14.08 10.89 -14.58
CA GLU A 201 14.83 10.66 -13.35
C GLU A 201 14.20 9.54 -12.51
N LEU A 202 12.87 9.53 -12.33
CA LEU A 202 12.17 8.47 -11.63
C LEU A 202 12.39 7.11 -12.29
N TYR A 203 12.37 7.04 -13.61
CA TYR A 203 12.61 5.81 -14.35
C TYR A 203 14.02 5.27 -14.13
N GLU A 204 15.02 6.14 -14.20
CA GLU A 204 16.41 5.76 -13.96
C GLU A 204 16.61 5.25 -12.53
N ARG A 205 16.12 5.99 -11.53
CA ARG A 205 16.18 5.60 -10.13
C ARG A 205 15.50 4.26 -9.86
N ILE A 206 14.34 4.01 -10.47
CA ILE A 206 13.64 2.73 -10.36
C ILE A 206 14.46 1.61 -10.98
N ASN A 207 15.04 1.83 -12.18
CA ASN A 207 15.85 0.82 -12.84
C ASN A 207 17.09 0.45 -12.02
N GLN A 208 17.82 1.45 -11.53
CA GLN A 208 18.99 1.24 -10.67
C GLN A 208 18.64 0.53 -9.36
N ARG A 209 17.53 0.92 -8.73
CA ARG A 209 17.06 0.28 -7.51
C ARG A 209 16.78 -1.22 -7.71
N VAL A 210 16.22 -1.63 -8.85
CA VAL A 210 16.00 -3.05 -9.13
C VAL A 210 17.33 -3.81 -9.25
N LEU A 211 18.34 -3.21 -9.87
CA LEU A 211 19.68 -3.82 -9.94
C LEU A 211 20.29 -3.95 -8.55
N MET A 212 20.19 -2.91 -7.71
CA MET A 212 20.64 -2.98 -6.32
C MET A 212 19.91 -4.08 -5.53
N MET A 213 18.60 -4.20 -5.67
CA MET A 213 17.82 -5.29 -5.04
C MET A 213 18.33 -6.68 -5.45
N MET A 214 18.73 -6.85 -6.71
CA MET A 214 19.33 -8.12 -7.17
C MET A 214 20.68 -8.39 -6.53
N GLU A 215 21.51 -7.36 -6.39
CA GLU A 215 22.82 -7.43 -5.70
C GLU A 215 22.65 -7.71 -4.21
N ASP A 216 21.65 -7.11 -3.58
CA ASP A 216 21.30 -7.28 -2.16
C ASP A 216 20.69 -8.67 -1.86
N GLY A 217 20.35 -9.46 -2.89
CA GLY A 217 19.88 -10.83 -2.73
C GLY A 217 18.39 -11.07 -2.94
N LEU A 218 17.71 -10.23 -3.73
CA LEU A 218 16.28 -10.41 -4.06
C LEU A 218 15.96 -11.82 -4.58
N GLU A 219 16.86 -12.44 -5.37
CA GLU A 219 16.65 -13.81 -5.84
C GLU A 219 16.59 -14.81 -4.70
N THR A 220 17.48 -14.68 -3.72
CA THR A 220 17.50 -15.55 -2.53
C THR A 220 16.26 -15.36 -1.68
N GLU A 221 15.88 -14.09 -1.45
CA GLU A 221 14.64 -13.75 -0.72
C GLU A 221 13.40 -14.31 -1.42
N ALA A 222 13.26 -14.09 -2.72
CA ALA A 222 12.13 -14.61 -3.49
C ALA A 222 12.10 -16.15 -3.48
N ARG A 223 13.26 -16.82 -3.53
CA ARG A 223 13.35 -18.26 -3.48
C ARG A 223 12.92 -18.84 -2.13
N SER A 224 13.20 -18.14 -1.03
CA SER A 224 12.79 -18.57 0.32
C SER A 224 11.27 -18.59 0.49
N VAL A 225 10.55 -17.65 -0.15
CA VAL A 225 9.09 -17.55 -0.09
C VAL A 225 8.37 -18.22 -1.26
N TYR A 226 9.11 -18.75 -2.24
CA TYR A 226 8.55 -19.40 -3.43
C TYR A 226 7.58 -20.56 -3.14
N PRO A 227 7.78 -21.42 -2.11
CA PRO A 227 6.78 -22.43 -1.73
C PRO A 227 5.39 -21.85 -1.45
N HIS A 228 5.33 -20.56 -1.08
CA HIS A 228 4.11 -19.84 -0.72
C HIS A 228 3.60 -18.92 -1.85
N LYS A 229 4.04 -19.08 -3.10
CA LYS A 229 3.77 -18.18 -4.24
C LYS A 229 2.29 -17.87 -4.50
N GLY A 230 1.38 -18.69 -3.99
CA GLY A 230 -0.06 -18.49 -4.08
C GLY A 230 -0.63 -17.42 -3.14
N LEU A 231 0.12 -17.00 -2.09
CA LEU A 231 -0.34 -16.04 -1.11
C LEU A 231 -0.52 -14.64 -1.69
N THR A 232 -1.49 -13.91 -1.14
CA THR A 232 -1.80 -12.54 -1.60
C THR A 232 -0.67 -11.55 -1.31
N ALA A 233 0.08 -11.74 -0.23
CA ALA A 233 1.27 -10.95 0.12
C ALA A 233 2.31 -10.94 -1.01
N LEU A 234 2.48 -12.08 -1.69
CA LEU A 234 3.48 -12.28 -2.74
C LEU A 234 3.01 -11.88 -4.14
N ARG A 235 1.74 -11.47 -4.31
CA ARG A 235 1.21 -10.98 -5.58
C ARG A 235 1.64 -9.52 -5.83
N THR A 236 2.92 -9.24 -5.79
CA THR A 236 3.50 -7.92 -5.94
C THR A 236 4.68 -7.94 -6.91
N VAL A 237 5.07 -6.76 -7.41
CA VAL A 237 6.22 -6.59 -8.30
C VAL A 237 7.50 -7.03 -7.56
N GLY A 238 8.37 -7.68 -8.28
CA GLY A 238 9.59 -8.31 -7.77
C GLY A 238 9.41 -9.82 -7.64
N TYR A 239 8.43 -10.25 -6.86
CA TYR A 239 8.23 -11.68 -6.56
C TYR A 239 7.55 -12.42 -7.71
N LYS A 240 6.53 -11.85 -8.34
CA LYS A 240 5.85 -12.51 -9.47
C LYS A 240 6.79 -12.81 -10.61
N GLU A 241 7.65 -11.88 -10.95
CA GLU A 241 8.62 -12.00 -12.03
C GLU A 241 9.72 -13.00 -11.68
N MET A 242 10.19 -12.99 -10.41
CA MET A 242 11.13 -14.00 -9.93
C MET A 242 10.51 -15.39 -9.91
N PHE A 243 9.21 -15.52 -9.59
CA PHE A 243 8.52 -16.81 -9.62
C PHE A 243 8.36 -17.32 -11.06
N ALA A 244 8.03 -16.46 -12.03
CA ALA A 244 8.00 -16.83 -13.44
C ALA A 244 9.38 -17.31 -13.94
N TYR A 245 10.46 -16.69 -13.46
CA TYR A 245 11.82 -17.18 -13.71
C TYR A 245 12.06 -18.56 -13.06
N PHE A 246 11.64 -18.78 -11.83
CA PHE A 246 11.79 -20.07 -11.14
C PHE A 246 10.93 -21.20 -11.77
N ASP A 247 9.78 -20.84 -12.32
CA ASP A 247 8.91 -21.75 -13.07
C ASP A 247 9.46 -22.07 -14.49
N GLY A 248 10.52 -21.36 -14.93
CA GLY A 248 11.13 -21.55 -16.26
C GLY A 248 10.34 -20.89 -17.41
N GLU A 249 9.39 -20.00 -17.09
CA GLU A 249 8.59 -19.29 -18.08
C GLU A 249 9.39 -18.19 -18.78
N ILE A 250 10.33 -17.56 -18.06
CA ILE A 250 11.23 -16.50 -18.54
C ILE A 250 12.64 -16.72 -18.01
N ASP A 251 13.64 -16.10 -18.64
CA ASP A 251 14.99 -16.07 -18.11
C ASP A 251 15.18 -14.97 -17.04
N LYS A 252 16.32 -14.99 -16.33
CA LYS A 252 16.62 -14.04 -15.26
C LYS A 252 16.68 -12.59 -15.75
N ASP A 253 17.26 -12.36 -16.92
CA ASP A 253 17.41 -11.02 -17.48
C ASP A 253 16.05 -10.44 -17.86
N GLU A 254 15.14 -11.28 -18.37
CA GLU A 254 13.78 -10.91 -18.65
C GLU A 254 13.01 -10.61 -17.35
N ALA A 255 13.19 -11.41 -16.30
CA ALA A 255 12.59 -11.12 -15.00
C ALA A 255 13.00 -9.74 -14.47
N ILE A 256 14.29 -9.41 -14.53
CA ILE A 256 14.79 -8.08 -14.13
C ILE A 256 14.15 -6.96 -14.97
N ARG A 257 14.10 -7.11 -16.30
CA ARG A 257 13.46 -6.14 -17.20
C ARG A 257 11.97 -5.94 -16.87
N GLN A 258 11.26 -7.03 -16.57
CA GLN A 258 9.85 -6.96 -16.19
C GLN A 258 9.66 -6.29 -14.83
N ILE A 259 10.49 -6.58 -13.82
CA ILE A 259 10.45 -5.89 -12.53
C ILE A 259 10.63 -4.39 -12.72
N GLN A 260 11.61 -3.96 -13.50
CA GLN A 260 11.82 -2.54 -13.83
C GLN A 260 10.58 -1.93 -14.51
N SER A 261 10.03 -2.61 -15.51
CA SER A 261 8.85 -2.15 -16.26
C SER A 261 7.61 -2.01 -15.37
N HIS A 262 7.30 -3.04 -14.59
CA HIS A 262 6.13 -3.06 -13.70
C HIS A 262 6.29 -2.08 -12.53
N SER A 263 7.51 -1.87 -12.04
CA SER A 263 7.80 -0.84 -11.03
C SER A 263 7.53 0.57 -11.57
N ARG A 264 7.93 0.86 -12.83
CA ARG A 264 7.60 2.14 -13.49
C ARG A 264 6.09 2.28 -13.73
N GLU A 265 5.40 1.20 -14.06
CA GLU A 265 3.94 1.22 -14.19
C GLU A 265 3.26 1.50 -12.84
N TYR A 266 3.70 0.86 -11.77
CA TYR A 266 3.19 1.10 -10.42
C TYR A 266 3.43 2.55 -9.99
N MET A 267 4.61 3.09 -10.23
CA MET A 267 4.95 4.50 -9.99
C MET A 267 3.94 5.45 -10.69
N ARG A 268 3.60 5.19 -11.96
CA ARG A 268 2.61 6.01 -12.69
C ARG A 268 1.23 5.91 -12.06
N LYS A 269 0.80 4.72 -11.61
CA LYS A 269 -0.48 4.52 -10.92
C LYS A 269 -0.53 5.31 -9.61
N GLN A 270 0.56 5.28 -8.83
CA GLN A 270 0.67 6.07 -7.60
C GLN A 270 0.54 7.58 -7.87
N LEU A 271 1.29 8.12 -8.83
CA LEU A 271 1.20 9.55 -9.18
C LEU A 271 -0.19 9.94 -9.67
N THR A 272 -0.80 9.13 -10.51
CA THR A 272 -2.17 9.37 -11.01
C THR A 272 -3.17 9.40 -9.86
N TRP A 273 -2.98 8.54 -8.86
CA TRP A 273 -3.84 8.50 -7.69
C TRP A 273 -3.68 9.73 -6.81
N PHE A 274 -2.46 10.04 -6.42
CA PHE A 274 -2.17 11.15 -5.51
C PHE A 274 -2.50 12.52 -6.12
N LYS A 275 -2.31 12.71 -7.43
CA LYS A 275 -2.66 13.97 -8.11
C LYS A 275 -4.16 14.32 -8.12
N ARG A 276 -5.04 13.39 -7.70
CA ARG A 276 -6.48 13.67 -7.53
C ARG A 276 -6.79 14.44 -6.24
N ASP A 277 -5.86 14.48 -5.31
CA ASP A 277 -6.01 15.15 -4.03
C ASP A 277 -5.38 16.55 -4.12
N ALA A 278 -6.24 17.58 -4.13
CA ALA A 278 -5.82 18.97 -4.24
C ALA A 278 -5.20 19.54 -2.94
N GLU A 279 -5.34 18.82 -1.83
CA GLU A 279 -4.78 19.22 -0.51
C GLU A 279 -3.29 18.86 -0.39
N ILE A 280 -2.69 18.21 -1.38
CA ILE A 280 -1.28 17.82 -1.35
C ILE A 280 -0.39 18.98 -1.81
N HIS A 281 0.54 19.38 -0.94
CA HIS A 281 1.61 20.32 -1.25
C HIS A 281 2.77 19.56 -1.90
N TRP A 282 3.02 19.83 -3.19
CA TRP A 282 4.00 19.09 -3.98
C TRP A 282 5.37 19.75 -3.97
N TYR A 283 6.41 18.95 -3.68
CA TYR A 283 7.81 19.37 -3.64
C TYR A 283 8.71 18.39 -4.41
N HIS A 284 9.86 18.92 -4.83
CA HIS A 284 10.98 18.07 -5.20
C HIS A 284 11.70 17.60 -3.93
N PRO A 285 12.15 16.33 -3.83
CA PRO A 285 12.83 15.85 -2.60
C PRO A 285 14.07 16.63 -2.19
N ASP A 286 14.73 17.31 -3.13
CA ASP A 286 15.90 18.16 -2.86
C ASP A 286 15.53 19.50 -2.20
N GLN A 287 14.24 19.83 -2.09
CA GLN A 287 13.72 21.01 -1.38
C GLN A 287 13.48 20.73 0.11
N GLN A 288 14.35 19.93 0.73
CA GLN A 288 14.18 19.48 2.11
C GLN A 288 14.02 20.66 3.08
N ASP A 289 14.84 21.71 2.96
CA ASP A 289 14.79 22.89 3.85
C ASP A 289 13.48 23.68 3.71
N GLU A 290 12.90 23.71 2.51
CA GLU A 290 11.60 24.35 2.26
C GLU A 290 10.47 23.51 2.86
N ILE A 291 10.55 22.20 2.76
CA ILE A 291 9.58 21.27 3.34
C ILE A 291 9.59 21.39 4.88
N ILE A 292 10.78 21.41 5.48
CA ILE A 292 10.92 21.55 6.94
C ILE A 292 10.33 22.88 7.39
N ARG A 293 10.70 24.00 6.75
CA ARG A 293 10.14 25.32 7.07
C ARG A 293 8.62 25.38 6.95
N PHE A 294 8.09 24.82 5.85
CA PHE A 294 6.64 24.75 5.65
C PHE A 294 5.95 23.98 6.79
N ILE A 295 6.52 22.85 7.20
CA ILE A 295 5.99 22.05 8.29
C ILE A 295 6.06 22.82 9.61
N ASP A 296 7.19 23.46 9.94
CA ASP A 296 7.38 24.23 11.17
C ASP A 296 6.41 25.42 11.27
N GLU A 297 6.03 26.02 10.14
CA GLU A 297 5.04 27.11 10.07
C GLU A 297 3.59 26.61 10.25
N GLU A 298 3.35 25.34 9.92
CA GLU A 298 2.01 24.74 9.90
C GLU A 298 1.67 23.96 11.20
N ILE A 299 2.65 23.59 12.01
CA ILE A 299 2.41 22.89 13.29
C ILE A 299 2.40 23.86 14.47
#